data_3095357374d1c0964c10b996f369ad88
#
_entry.id   3095357374d1c0964c10b996f369ad88
#
_cell.length_a   1.000
_cell.length_b   1.000
_cell.length_c   1.000
_cell.angle_alpha   90.00
_cell.angle_beta   90.00
_cell.angle_gamma   90.00
#
_symmetry.space_group_name_H-M   'P 1'
#
loop_
_entity.id
_entity.type
_entity.pdbx_description
1 polymer ?
#
loop_
_entity_poly.entity_id
_entity_poly.type
_entity_poly.pdbx_seq_one_letter_code
_entity_poly.pdbx_strand_id
1 'polypeptide(L)'
;MASKVRKVTSRQKKNVKEKDTVKIEETEFDPSLLPLPASSTKQATQRLYRELRLIVHKQDTPSNDLGFYVKLDQLHSIYQWVVQLKNFDPSIPLAQDMARHNVESIELEVRFAPDYPNLPPYIRVLRPRLLRFMNGGGGHVTAGGSVCMELLTLGNSHDRGWYPEYTMEAVLLQVKLALSSLNPPARLDYDWKRDYNAREAMDGYIRSANLHGWVIPPHWTTLFKR
;
A
#
# COMPACT_ATOMS: atom_id res chain seq x y z
N MET A 1 -30.42 -31.67 80.91
CA MET A 1 -31.11 -30.81 79.99
C MET A 1 -30.39 -30.89 78.66
N ALA A 2 -31.01 -31.46 77.64
CA ALA A 2 -30.40 -31.86 76.35
C ALA A 2 -30.48 -30.74 75.34
N SER A 3 -29.35 -30.38 74.75
CA SER A 3 -29.31 -29.47 73.57
C SER A 3 -29.12 -30.27 72.30
N LYS A 4 -30.06 -30.14 71.35
CA LYS A 4 -30.11 -30.81 70.08
C LYS A 4 -29.24 -30.05 69.07
N VAL A 5 -28.20 -30.71 68.50
CA VAL A 5 -27.44 -30.24 67.38
C VAL A 5 -28.17 -30.63 66.07
N ARG A 6 -28.59 -29.66 65.28
CA ARG A 6 -29.16 -29.86 63.93
C ARG A 6 -28.03 -29.86 62.87
N LYS A 7 -27.95 -30.98 62.17
CA LYS A 7 -27.11 -31.09 60.89
C LYS A 7 -27.73 -30.23 59.85
N VAL A 8 -26.87 -29.39 59.24
CA VAL A 8 -27.16 -28.63 57.97
C VAL A 8 -26.54 -29.37 56.81
N THR A 9 -27.40 -29.78 55.90
CA THR A 9 -27.08 -30.50 54.67
C THR A 9 -26.40 -29.61 53.68
N SER A 10 -25.34 -30.13 53.03
CA SER A 10 -24.57 -29.52 51.98
C SER A 10 -25.41 -29.29 50.71
N ARG A 11 -25.44 -28.07 50.25
CA ARG A 11 -26.02 -27.68 48.97
C ARG A 11 -25.00 -27.94 47.84
N GLN A 12 -25.40 -28.75 46.89
CA GLN A 12 -24.68 -29.02 45.63
C GLN A 12 -24.43 -27.72 44.86
N LYS A 13 -23.17 -27.46 44.54
CA LYS A 13 -22.77 -26.45 43.53
C LYS A 13 -23.06 -27.01 42.12
N LYS A 14 -23.97 -26.34 41.42
CA LYS A 14 -24.20 -26.57 39.97
C LYS A 14 -22.97 -26.17 39.20
N ASN A 15 -22.46 -27.11 38.40
CA ASN A 15 -21.47 -26.88 37.36
C ASN A 15 -21.98 -25.83 36.35
N VAL A 16 -21.30 -24.71 36.28
CA VAL A 16 -21.42 -23.75 35.18
C VAL A 16 -20.67 -24.37 34.01
N LYS A 17 -21.38 -24.65 32.93
CA LYS A 17 -20.81 -25.09 31.66
C LYS A 17 -19.82 -24.05 31.19
N GLU A 18 -18.58 -24.47 31.05
CA GLU A 18 -17.52 -23.79 30.29
C GLU A 18 -18.05 -23.54 28.87
N LYS A 19 -18.18 -22.28 28.48
CA LYS A 19 -18.47 -21.91 27.09
C LYS A 19 -17.24 -22.28 26.31
N ASP A 20 -17.40 -23.19 25.33
CA ASP A 20 -16.45 -23.45 24.29
C ASP A 20 -16.16 -22.12 23.55
N THR A 21 -15.09 -21.46 23.93
CA THR A 21 -14.49 -20.40 23.13
C THR A 21 -13.84 -21.07 21.95
N VAL A 22 -14.53 -21.07 20.81
CA VAL A 22 -13.93 -21.38 19.52
C VAL A 22 -12.78 -20.39 19.33
N LYS A 23 -11.56 -20.87 19.53
CA LYS A 23 -10.37 -20.16 19.09
C LYS A 23 -10.44 -20.16 17.57
N ILE A 24 -10.82 -19.01 16.98
CA ILE A 24 -10.59 -18.74 15.58
C ILE A 24 -9.07 -18.67 15.47
N GLU A 25 -8.44 -19.70 14.93
CA GLU A 25 -7.06 -19.64 14.48
C GLU A 25 -7.04 -18.58 13.38
N GLU A 26 -6.53 -17.39 13.70
CA GLU A 26 -6.16 -16.40 12.69
C GLU A 26 -5.09 -17.08 11.82
N THR A 27 -5.48 -17.52 10.63
CA THR A 27 -4.54 -18.09 9.66
C THR A 27 -3.57 -16.98 9.29
N GLU A 28 -2.34 -17.10 9.80
CA GLU A 28 -1.25 -16.16 9.48
C GLU A 28 -1.11 -16.08 7.96
N PHE A 29 -1.15 -14.86 7.41
CA PHE A 29 -1.02 -14.64 5.97
C PHE A 29 0.33 -15.14 5.49
N ASP A 30 0.32 -16.16 4.62
CA ASP A 30 1.53 -16.69 3.98
C ASP A 30 1.62 -16.24 2.51
N PRO A 31 2.47 -15.26 2.20
CA PRO A 31 2.65 -14.77 0.84
C PRO A 31 3.24 -15.83 -0.12
N SER A 32 3.81 -16.94 0.38
CA SER A 32 4.35 -18.00 -0.46
C SER A 32 3.27 -18.79 -1.21
N LEU A 33 2.02 -18.68 -0.78
CA LEU A 33 0.86 -19.30 -1.42
C LEU A 33 0.33 -18.49 -2.61
N LEU A 34 0.82 -17.27 -2.82
CA LEU A 34 0.41 -16.45 -3.96
C LEU A 34 1.00 -16.94 -5.28
N PRO A 35 0.24 -16.90 -6.39
CA PRO A 35 0.73 -17.33 -7.69
C PRO A 35 1.88 -16.44 -8.17
N LEU A 36 2.88 -17.07 -8.79
CA LEU A 36 4.02 -16.40 -9.37
C LEU A 36 3.81 -16.17 -10.87
N PRO A 37 4.13 -14.98 -11.41
CA PRO A 37 4.17 -14.77 -12.85
C PRO A 37 5.19 -15.70 -13.53
N ALA A 38 4.95 -16.10 -14.78
CA ALA A 38 5.89 -16.93 -15.54
C ALA A 38 7.28 -16.30 -15.69
N SER A 39 7.35 -14.96 -15.65
CA SER A 39 8.59 -14.19 -15.71
C SER A 39 9.27 -14.01 -14.35
N SER A 40 8.74 -14.58 -13.25
CA SER A 40 9.30 -14.41 -11.91
C SER A 40 10.72 -14.94 -11.81
N THR A 41 11.58 -14.22 -11.05
CA THR A 41 12.92 -14.69 -10.69
C THR A 41 12.99 -15.06 -9.22
N LYS A 42 13.88 -15.99 -8.88
CA LYS A 42 14.10 -16.41 -7.48
C LYS A 42 14.50 -15.22 -6.60
N GLN A 43 15.40 -14.37 -7.09
CA GLN A 43 15.90 -13.21 -6.36
C GLN A 43 14.77 -12.21 -6.05
N ALA A 44 14.02 -11.77 -7.06
CA ALA A 44 12.91 -10.85 -6.88
C ALA A 44 11.84 -11.43 -5.95
N THR A 45 11.46 -12.70 -6.16
CA THR A 45 10.45 -13.38 -5.33
C THR A 45 10.86 -13.43 -3.86
N GLN A 46 12.09 -13.81 -3.55
CA GLN A 46 12.58 -13.86 -2.16
C GLN A 46 12.63 -12.45 -1.53
N ARG A 47 13.04 -11.44 -2.30
CA ARG A 47 13.05 -10.05 -1.83
C ARG A 47 11.62 -9.59 -1.51
N LEU A 48 10.66 -9.79 -2.42
CA LEU A 48 9.26 -9.39 -2.25
C LEU A 48 8.59 -10.11 -1.08
N TYR A 49 8.83 -11.41 -0.90
CA TYR A 49 8.32 -12.16 0.26
C TYR A 49 8.81 -11.56 1.58
N ARG A 50 10.10 -11.26 1.67
CA ARG A 50 10.67 -10.69 2.88
C ARG A 50 10.08 -9.31 3.18
N GLU A 51 9.97 -8.44 2.19
CA GLU A 51 9.43 -7.09 2.37
C GLU A 51 7.94 -7.12 2.73
N LEU A 52 7.16 -7.93 2.04
CA LEU A 52 5.73 -8.03 2.32
C LEU A 52 5.47 -8.57 3.74
N ARG A 53 6.18 -9.62 4.17
CA ARG A 53 6.07 -10.15 5.54
C ARG A 53 6.39 -9.10 6.60
N LEU A 54 7.45 -8.31 6.40
CA LEU A 54 7.82 -7.26 7.35
C LEU A 54 6.75 -6.17 7.44
N ILE A 55 6.18 -5.76 6.31
CA ILE A 55 5.10 -4.76 6.25
C ILE A 55 3.83 -5.30 6.93
N VAL A 56 3.41 -6.51 6.58
CA VAL A 56 2.21 -7.15 7.15
C VAL A 56 2.34 -7.28 8.66
N HIS A 57 3.46 -7.79 9.15
CA HIS A 57 3.70 -7.89 10.59
C HIS A 57 3.62 -6.54 11.31
N LYS A 58 4.12 -5.46 10.68
CA LYS A 58 4.05 -4.12 11.24
C LYS A 58 2.62 -3.55 11.20
N GLN A 59 1.89 -3.73 10.09
CA GLN A 59 0.55 -3.16 9.95
C GLN A 59 -0.49 -3.83 10.86
N ASP A 60 -0.25 -5.08 11.27
CA ASP A 60 -1.11 -5.81 12.21
C ASP A 60 -0.80 -5.45 13.68
N THR A 61 0.24 -4.67 13.94
CA THR A 61 0.62 -4.21 15.27
C THR A 61 -0.11 -2.91 15.62
N PRO A 62 -1.04 -2.90 16.60
CA PRO A 62 -1.89 -1.73 16.88
C PRO A 62 -1.15 -0.43 17.24
N SER A 63 0.07 -0.54 17.77
CA SER A 63 0.91 0.61 18.13
C SER A 63 1.73 1.16 16.97
N ASN A 64 1.66 0.56 15.78
CA ASN A 64 2.53 0.87 14.66
C ASN A 64 1.73 1.46 13.50
N ASP A 65 1.56 2.79 13.49
CA ASP A 65 0.94 3.47 12.36
C ASP A 65 1.97 3.73 11.25
N LEU A 66 1.99 2.84 10.27
CA LEU A 66 2.82 3.00 9.07
C LEU A 66 2.36 4.15 8.17
N GLY A 67 1.15 4.68 8.38
CA GLY A 67 0.53 5.66 7.47
C GLY A 67 0.14 5.09 6.10
N PHE A 68 0.28 3.79 5.91
CA PHE A 68 -0.22 3.03 4.76
C PHE A 68 -0.60 1.61 5.17
N TYR A 69 -1.39 0.93 4.31
CA TYR A 69 -1.87 -0.42 4.52
C TYR A 69 -1.85 -1.20 3.21
N VAL A 70 -1.23 -2.38 3.17
CA VAL A 70 -1.28 -3.29 2.02
C VAL A 70 -2.56 -4.11 2.10
N LYS A 71 -3.39 -4.07 1.06
CA LYS A 71 -4.67 -4.79 0.99
C LYS A 71 -4.45 -6.25 0.65
N LEU A 72 -4.39 -7.11 1.68
CA LEU A 72 -4.12 -8.54 1.51
C LEU A 72 -5.23 -9.27 0.74
N ASP A 73 -6.48 -8.81 0.87
CA ASP A 73 -7.65 -9.30 0.13
C ASP A 73 -7.59 -9.03 -1.38
N GLN A 74 -6.72 -8.12 -1.82
CA GLN A 74 -6.51 -7.75 -3.22
C GLN A 74 -5.13 -8.18 -3.77
N LEU A 75 -4.40 -8.99 -3.02
CA LEU A 75 -3.13 -9.56 -3.46
C LEU A 75 -3.35 -10.78 -4.34
N HIS A 76 -3.34 -10.56 -5.65
CA HIS A 76 -3.44 -11.65 -6.63
C HIS A 76 -2.08 -12.23 -7.04
N SER A 77 -1.00 -11.55 -6.72
CA SER A 77 0.39 -11.97 -6.96
C SER A 77 1.34 -11.20 -6.06
N ILE A 78 2.44 -11.84 -5.66
CA ILE A 78 3.53 -11.17 -4.93
C ILE A 78 4.16 -10.01 -5.74
N TYR A 79 3.98 -9.99 -7.06
CA TYR A 79 4.48 -8.94 -7.96
C TYR A 79 3.51 -7.79 -8.19
N GLN A 80 2.35 -7.80 -7.54
CA GLN A 80 1.35 -6.73 -7.65
C GLN A 80 0.69 -6.49 -6.31
N TRP A 81 0.90 -5.31 -5.73
CA TRP A 81 0.29 -4.92 -4.47
C TRP A 81 -0.71 -3.79 -4.69
N VAL A 82 -1.80 -3.83 -3.91
CA VAL A 82 -2.70 -2.69 -3.74
C VAL A 82 -2.46 -2.12 -2.35
N VAL A 83 -2.18 -0.82 -2.29
CA VAL A 83 -1.79 -0.12 -1.06
C VAL A 83 -2.71 1.07 -0.83
N GLN A 84 -3.19 1.23 0.39
CA GLN A 84 -3.92 2.42 0.83
C GLN A 84 -2.97 3.32 1.62
N LEU A 85 -2.77 4.56 1.17
CA LEU A 85 -2.14 5.60 1.98
C LEU A 85 -3.21 6.26 2.85
N LYS A 86 -2.96 6.32 4.15
CA LYS A 86 -3.89 6.79 5.17
C LYS A 86 -3.23 7.81 6.10
N ASN A 87 -4.02 8.38 7.00
CA ASN A 87 -3.52 9.21 8.09
C ASN A 87 -2.63 10.36 7.59
N PHE A 88 -3.14 11.09 6.60
CA PHE A 88 -2.53 12.35 6.17
C PHE A 88 -2.75 13.41 7.24
N ASP A 89 -1.78 14.33 7.40
CA ASP A 89 -1.93 15.48 8.30
C ASP A 89 -3.19 16.29 7.92
N PRO A 90 -4.13 16.50 8.84
CA PRO A 90 -5.37 17.23 8.56
C PRO A 90 -5.16 18.66 8.06
N SER A 91 -3.99 19.25 8.29
CA SER A 91 -3.67 20.63 7.88
C SER A 91 -3.36 20.75 6.39
N ILE A 92 -2.99 19.65 5.71
CA ILE A 92 -2.64 19.72 4.29
C ILE A 92 -3.88 19.79 3.38
N PRO A 93 -3.80 20.49 2.23
CA PRO A 93 -4.93 20.66 1.31
C PRO A 93 -5.55 19.36 0.82
N LEU A 94 -4.74 18.33 0.55
CA LEU A 94 -5.24 17.01 0.14
C LEU A 94 -6.12 16.39 1.22
N ALA A 95 -5.67 16.37 2.48
CA ALA A 95 -6.44 15.79 3.58
C ALA A 95 -7.76 16.55 3.81
N GLN A 96 -7.75 17.87 3.64
CA GLN A 96 -8.97 18.69 3.72
C GLN A 96 -9.96 18.36 2.60
N ASP A 97 -9.47 18.13 1.37
CA ASP A 97 -10.32 17.69 0.26
C ASP A 97 -10.88 16.29 0.52
N MET A 98 -10.04 15.36 0.99
CA MET A 98 -10.46 14.01 1.34
C MET A 98 -11.55 14.03 2.41
N ALA A 99 -11.39 14.81 3.47
CA ALA A 99 -12.38 14.95 4.53
C ALA A 99 -13.73 15.49 4.01
N ARG A 100 -13.70 16.54 3.15
CA ARG A 100 -14.92 17.12 2.54
C ARG A 100 -15.70 16.11 1.69
N HIS A 101 -15.01 15.15 1.08
CA HIS A 101 -15.60 14.18 0.17
C HIS A 101 -15.77 12.77 0.76
N ASN A 102 -15.48 12.59 2.07
CA ASN A 102 -15.49 11.30 2.76
C ASN A 102 -14.60 10.26 2.07
N VAL A 103 -13.42 10.68 1.61
CA VAL A 103 -12.38 9.82 1.06
C VAL A 103 -11.41 9.45 2.19
N GLU A 104 -11.29 8.17 2.52
CA GLU A 104 -10.49 7.70 3.67
C GLU A 104 -9.03 7.43 3.31
N SER A 105 -8.73 7.16 2.04
CA SER A 105 -7.39 6.78 1.59
C SER A 105 -7.13 7.13 0.13
N ILE A 106 -5.84 7.22 -0.21
CA ILE A 106 -5.37 7.20 -1.61
C ILE A 106 -4.95 5.76 -1.91
N GLU A 107 -5.61 5.12 -2.87
CA GLU A 107 -5.25 3.75 -3.28
C GLU A 107 -4.21 3.77 -4.40
N LEU A 108 -3.15 2.99 -4.19
CA LEU A 108 -2.06 2.80 -5.14
C LEU A 108 -2.04 1.37 -5.65
N GLU A 109 -1.61 1.19 -6.89
CA GLU A 109 -1.11 -0.08 -7.40
C GLU A 109 0.40 0.00 -7.53
N VAL A 110 1.09 -1.01 -6.99
CA VAL A 110 2.53 -1.20 -7.12
C VAL A 110 2.78 -2.46 -7.93
N ARG A 111 3.54 -2.37 -9.01
CA ARG A 111 3.93 -3.51 -9.83
C ARG A 111 5.43 -3.66 -9.90
N PHE A 112 5.89 -4.89 -9.79
CA PHE A 112 7.30 -5.24 -9.79
C PHE A 112 7.70 -5.97 -11.06
N ALA A 113 8.86 -5.58 -11.61
CA ALA A 113 9.47 -6.30 -12.72
C ALA A 113 10.22 -7.55 -12.23
N PRO A 114 10.48 -8.53 -13.12
CA PRO A 114 11.30 -9.70 -12.77
C PRO A 114 12.70 -9.36 -12.25
N ASP A 115 13.23 -8.22 -12.69
CA ASP A 115 14.56 -7.73 -12.29
C ASP A 115 14.57 -6.90 -11.00
N TYR A 116 13.46 -6.86 -10.26
CA TYR A 116 13.42 -6.26 -8.93
C TYR A 116 14.41 -7.00 -7.98
N PRO A 117 15.19 -6.32 -7.12
CA PRO A 117 15.22 -4.88 -6.87
C PRO A 117 16.16 -4.07 -7.77
N ASN A 118 16.77 -4.64 -8.82
CA ASN A 118 17.66 -3.90 -9.72
C ASN A 118 16.90 -2.85 -10.56
N LEU A 119 15.62 -3.10 -10.83
CA LEU A 119 14.70 -2.13 -11.43
C LEU A 119 13.72 -1.60 -10.38
N PRO A 120 13.33 -0.30 -10.48
CA PRO A 120 12.34 0.28 -9.59
C PRO A 120 10.96 -0.38 -9.77
N PRO A 121 10.09 -0.33 -8.74
CA PRO A 121 8.69 -0.66 -8.91
C PRO A 121 7.99 0.42 -9.73
N TYR A 122 6.99 0.03 -10.52
CA TYR A 122 6.05 0.97 -11.11
C TYR A 122 4.91 1.23 -10.14
N ILE A 123 4.65 2.51 -9.83
CA ILE A 123 3.63 2.92 -8.88
C ILE A 123 2.64 3.87 -9.57
N ARG A 124 1.35 3.61 -9.40
CA ARG A 124 0.29 4.51 -9.85
C ARG A 124 -0.82 4.64 -8.83
N VAL A 125 -1.50 5.77 -8.83
CA VAL A 125 -2.76 5.96 -8.13
C VAL A 125 -3.85 5.20 -8.87
N LEU A 126 -4.70 4.49 -8.13
CA LEU A 126 -5.95 3.89 -8.63
C LEU A 126 -7.10 4.88 -8.46
N ARG A 127 -7.21 5.39 -7.24
CA ARG A 127 -8.24 6.35 -6.80
C ARG A 127 -7.83 7.04 -5.49
N PRO A 128 -8.42 8.19 -5.17
CA PRO A 128 -9.24 9.04 -6.02
C PRO A 128 -8.40 9.70 -7.11
N ARG A 129 -9.05 10.30 -8.11
CA ARG A 129 -8.36 11.11 -9.12
C ARG A 129 -7.89 12.41 -8.50
N LEU A 130 -6.63 12.78 -8.80
CA LEU A 130 -5.98 13.97 -8.31
C LEU A 130 -5.96 15.08 -9.39
N LEU A 131 -5.98 16.31 -8.94
CA LEU A 131 -5.88 17.50 -9.79
C LEU A 131 -4.56 17.49 -10.56
N ARG A 132 -4.64 17.72 -11.87
CA ARG A 132 -3.47 17.72 -12.77
C ARG A 132 -2.54 18.89 -12.44
N PHE A 133 -1.23 18.70 -12.64
CA PHE A 133 -0.23 19.75 -12.45
C PHE A 133 -0.54 21.04 -13.24
N MET A 134 -0.97 20.91 -14.49
CA MET A 134 -1.35 22.06 -15.33
C MET A 134 -2.54 22.86 -14.78
N ASN A 135 -3.31 22.27 -13.87
CA ASN A 135 -4.45 22.92 -13.21
C ASN A 135 -4.12 23.31 -11.75
N GLY A 136 -2.83 23.33 -11.39
CA GLY A 136 -2.36 23.70 -10.06
C GLY A 136 -2.27 22.54 -9.06
N GLY A 137 -2.42 21.30 -9.51
CA GLY A 137 -2.24 20.12 -8.66
C GLY A 137 -0.76 19.74 -8.49
N GLY A 138 -0.43 19.13 -7.35
CA GLY A 138 0.91 18.64 -7.01
C GLY A 138 0.94 17.15 -6.69
N GLY A 139 1.90 16.75 -5.82
CA GLY A 139 1.99 15.39 -5.31
C GLY A 139 2.73 14.42 -6.22
N HIS A 140 3.44 14.92 -7.22
CA HIS A 140 4.21 14.09 -8.15
C HIS A 140 3.40 13.00 -8.86
N VAL A 141 2.13 13.29 -9.19
CA VAL A 141 1.25 12.38 -9.92
C VAL A 141 0.94 12.95 -11.30
N THR A 142 1.19 12.16 -12.35
CA THR A 142 0.89 12.54 -13.73
C THR A 142 -0.62 12.67 -13.96
N ALA A 143 -1.02 13.32 -15.04
CA ALA A 143 -2.43 13.43 -15.42
C ALA A 143 -3.14 12.07 -15.59
N GLY A 144 -2.37 11.00 -15.82
CA GLY A 144 -2.86 9.62 -15.94
C GLY A 144 -2.81 8.82 -14.65
N GLY A 145 -2.29 9.38 -13.56
CA GLY A 145 -2.25 8.71 -12.25
C GLY A 145 -0.90 8.04 -11.91
N SER A 146 0.07 7.94 -12.82
CA SER A 146 1.39 7.41 -12.48
C SER A 146 2.12 8.33 -11.52
N VAL A 147 2.78 7.74 -10.52
CA VAL A 147 3.69 8.46 -9.64
C VAL A 147 4.97 8.79 -10.42
N CYS A 148 5.32 10.07 -10.44
CA CYS A 148 6.42 10.62 -11.22
C CYS A 148 7.46 11.23 -10.27
N MET A 149 8.32 10.38 -9.74
CA MET A 149 9.38 10.76 -8.79
C MET A 149 10.73 10.24 -9.28
N GLU A 150 11.78 11.04 -9.13
CA GLU A 150 13.15 10.66 -9.49
C GLU A 150 13.58 9.36 -8.81
N LEU A 151 13.19 9.17 -7.54
CA LEU A 151 13.38 7.94 -6.77
C LEU A 151 12.95 6.66 -7.51
N LEU A 152 11.95 6.74 -8.39
CA LEU A 152 11.38 5.62 -9.15
C LEU A 152 11.93 5.53 -10.59
N THR A 153 13.07 6.15 -10.87
CA THR A 153 13.69 6.15 -12.20
C THR A 153 15.05 5.46 -12.18
N LEU A 154 15.47 4.97 -13.34
CA LEU A 154 16.87 4.61 -13.53
C LEU A 154 17.65 5.92 -13.66
N GLY A 155 18.34 6.32 -12.62
CA GLY A 155 19.05 7.60 -12.56
C GLY A 155 20.06 7.77 -13.69
N ASN A 156 20.22 9.00 -14.17
CA ASN A 156 21.22 9.35 -15.17
C ASN A 156 22.61 9.62 -14.56
N SER A 157 22.75 9.58 -13.25
CA SER A 157 23.98 9.80 -12.51
C SER A 157 24.05 8.93 -11.26
N HIS A 158 25.25 8.67 -10.75
CA HIS A 158 25.49 7.81 -9.59
C HIS A 158 24.78 8.23 -8.29
N ASP A 159 24.25 9.44 -8.21
CA ASP A 159 23.67 10.00 -6.98
C ASP A 159 22.16 10.20 -7.06
N ARG A 160 21.49 9.74 -8.12
CA ARG A 160 20.07 10.00 -8.35
C ARG A 160 19.33 8.79 -8.90
N GLY A 161 18.07 8.61 -8.46
CA GLY A 161 17.20 7.56 -8.94
C GLY A 161 17.06 6.39 -7.99
N TRP A 162 16.77 5.24 -8.55
CA TRP A 162 16.51 4.01 -7.81
C TRP A 162 17.79 3.34 -7.35
N TYR A 163 17.76 2.87 -6.09
CA TYR A 163 18.79 1.98 -5.52
C TYR A 163 18.16 0.67 -5.04
N PRO A 164 18.78 -0.49 -5.33
CA PRO A 164 18.27 -1.81 -4.93
C PRO A 164 18.12 -2.00 -3.41
N GLU A 165 18.81 -1.20 -2.62
CA GLU A 165 18.76 -1.21 -1.16
C GLU A 165 17.48 -0.60 -0.58
N TYR A 166 16.75 0.20 -1.36
CA TYR A 166 15.52 0.81 -0.89
C TYR A 166 14.49 -0.26 -0.55
N THR A 167 13.85 -0.09 0.61
CA THR A 167 12.74 -0.94 1.03
C THR A 167 11.42 -0.39 0.53
N MET A 168 10.44 -1.24 0.25
CA MET A 168 9.10 -0.77 -0.14
C MET A 168 8.43 0.07 0.93
N GLU A 169 8.69 -0.21 2.21
CA GLU A 169 8.23 0.66 3.29
C GLU A 169 8.73 2.10 3.11
N ALA A 170 10.04 2.28 2.92
CA ALA A 170 10.62 3.60 2.70
C ALA A 170 10.07 4.27 1.43
N VAL A 171 9.94 3.52 0.34
CA VAL A 171 9.40 4.03 -0.93
C VAL A 171 7.95 4.50 -0.77
N LEU A 172 7.09 3.73 -0.11
CA LEU A 172 5.69 4.09 0.12
C LEU A 172 5.56 5.33 1.01
N LEU A 173 6.42 5.47 2.01
CA LEU A 173 6.48 6.68 2.85
C LEU A 173 6.94 7.90 2.05
N GLN A 174 7.91 7.75 1.13
CA GLN A 174 8.32 8.83 0.23
C GLN A 174 7.21 9.24 -0.73
N VAL A 175 6.43 8.30 -1.27
CA VAL A 175 5.25 8.60 -2.09
C VAL A 175 4.20 9.36 -1.26
N LYS A 176 3.94 8.93 -0.02
CA LYS A 176 3.03 9.64 0.88
C LYS A 176 3.52 11.07 1.19
N LEU A 177 4.82 11.23 1.43
CA LEU A 177 5.43 12.53 1.67
C LEU A 177 5.30 13.45 0.45
N ALA A 178 5.51 12.94 -0.76
CA ALA A 178 5.32 13.69 -1.99
C ALA A 178 3.86 14.18 -2.16
N LEU A 179 2.88 13.32 -1.84
CA LEU A 179 1.46 13.70 -1.82
C LEU A 179 1.12 14.72 -0.72
N SER A 180 1.95 14.80 0.32
CA SER A 180 1.79 15.75 1.43
C SER A 180 2.47 17.10 1.16
N SER A 181 3.17 17.26 0.02
CA SER A 181 3.85 18.51 -0.36
C SER A 181 2.84 19.68 -0.46
N LEU A 182 3.29 20.86 -0.05
CA LEU A 182 2.47 22.09 -0.07
C LEU A 182 2.72 22.97 -1.31
N ASN A 183 3.73 22.67 -2.11
CA ASN A 183 4.11 23.53 -3.23
C ASN A 183 4.55 22.76 -4.49
N PRO A 184 3.65 22.63 -5.49
CA PRO A 184 2.21 22.81 -5.39
C PRO A 184 1.57 21.67 -4.60
N PRO A 185 0.43 21.93 -3.90
CA PRO A 185 -0.21 20.89 -3.11
C PRO A 185 -0.95 19.88 -3.97
N ALA A 186 -0.94 18.62 -3.56
CA ALA A 186 -1.87 17.65 -4.10
C ALA A 186 -3.32 18.03 -3.71
N ARG A 187 -4.25 17.87 -4.63
CA ARG A 187 -5.68 18.17 -4.47
C ARG A 187 -6.52 17.10 -5.17
N LEU A 188 -7.76 16.92 -4.75
CA LEU A 188 -8.71 16.10 -5.50
C LEU A 188 -9.14 16.82 -6.79
N ASP A 189 -9.30 16.04 -7.88
CA ASP A 189 -9.88 16.54 -9.14
C ASP A 189 -11.40 16.73 -8.98
N TYR A 190 -12.02 17.54 -9.84
CA TYR A 190 -13.49 17.65 -9.90
C TYR A 190 -14.16 16.30 -10.17
N ASP A 191 -13.52 15.47 -10.98
CA ASP A 191 -13.94 14.11 -11.33
C ASP A 191 -13.25 13.05 -10.44
N TRP A 192 -13.03 13.35 -9.16
CA TRP A 192 -12.28 12.52 -8.23
C TRP A 192 -12.82 11.10 -8.08
N LYS A 193 -14.11 10.87 -8.36
CA LYS A 193 -14.76 9.55 -8.30
C LYS A 193 -14.36 8.62 -9.45
N ARG A 194 -13.84 9.16 -10.54
CA ARG A 194 -13.45 8.36 -11.70
C ARG A 194 -12.07 7.77 -11.49
N ASP A 195 -12.00 6.45 -11.41
CA ASP A 195 -10.73 5.72 -11.25
C ASP A 195 -9.78 5.98 -12.42
N TYR A 196 -8.49 5.90 -12.14
CA TYR A 196 -7.47 5.86 -13.18
C TYR A 196 -7.40 4.46 -13.80
N ASN A 197 -7.21 4.36 -15.12
CA ASN A 197 -6.92 3.10 -15.78
C ASN A 197 -5.43 2.95 -16.08
N ALA A 198 -5.01 1.69 -16.35
CA ALA A 198 -3.59 1.36 -16.57
C ALA A 198 -3.01 2.04 -17.82
N ARG A 199 -3.81 2.20 -18.88
CA ARG A 199 -3.37 2.80 -20.14
C ARG A 199 -3.09 4.30 -19.97
N GLU A 200 -4.05 5.04 -19.39
CA GLU A 200 -3.84 6.49 -19.18
C GLU A 200 -2.67 6.75 -18.22
N ALA A 201 -2.45 5.85 -17.23
CA ALA A 201 -1.33 5.94 -16.32
C ALA A 201 0.01 5.76 -17.06
N MET A 202 0.15 4.73 -17.88
CA MET A 202 1.36 4.47 -18.65
C MET A 202 1.62 5.59 -19.67
N ASP A 203 0.59 6.04 -20.40
CA ASP A 203 0.72 7.15 -21.34
C ASP A 203 1.16 8.45 -20.62
N GLY A 204 0.65 8.69 -19.41
CA GLY A 204 1.06 9.80 -18.55
C GLY A 204 2.52 9.70 -18.13
N TYR A 205 2.96 8.51 -17.73
CA TYR A 205 4.34 8.25 -17.34
C TYR A 205 5.31 8.47 -18.51
N ILE A 206 5.01 7.90 -19.68
CA ILE A 206 5.86 8.04 -20.88
C ILE A 206 6.03 9.50 -21.27
N ARG A 207 4.95 10.29 -21.26
CA ARG A 207 5.04 11.74 -21.54
C ARG A 207 5.93 12.45 -20.53
N SER A 208 5.79 12.13 -19.24
CA SER A 208 6.60 12.74 -18.19
C SER A 208 8.06 12.33 -18.28
N ALA A 209 8.35 11.05 -18.51
CA ALA A 209 9.70 10.54 -18.69
C ALA A 209 10.41 11.23 -19.87
N ASN A 210 9.73 11.37 -21.00
CA ASN A 210 10.27 12.09 -22.17
C ASN A 210 10.57 13.57 -21.86
N LEU A 211 9.70 14.23 -21.10
CA LEU A 211 9.89 15.63 -20.69
C LEU A 211 11.12 15.81 -19.80
N HIS A 212 11.36 14.86 -18.90
CA HIS A 212 12.48 14.90 -17.95
C HIS A 212 13.75 14.21 -18.45
N GLY A 213 13.72 13.59 -19.64
CA GLY A 213 14.85 12.81 -20.18
C GLY A 213 15.12 11.53 -19.40
N TRP A 214 14.13 10.95 -18.72
CA TRP A 214 14.29 9.73 -17.95
C TRP A 214 14.24 8.49 -18.84
N VAL A 215 15.07 7.52 -18.48
CA VAL A 215 15.05 6.21 -19.14
C VAL A 215 13.84 5.42 -18.62
N ILE A 216 13.00 4.96 -19.56
CA ILE A 216 11.85 4.11 -19.24
C ILE A 216 12.36 2.68 -19.08
N PRO A 217 12.18 2.02 -17.92
CA PRO A 217 12.59 0.64 -17.75
C PRO A 217 11.96 -0.29 -18.80
N PRO A 218 12.72 -1.20 -19.42
CA PRO A 218 12.29 -1.95 -20.62
C PRO A 218 10.98 -2.72 -20.46
N HIS A 219 10.72 -3.23 -19.25
CA HIS A 219 9.55 -4.08 -18.98
C HIS A 219 8.30 -3.32 -18.53
N TRP A 220 8.39 -2.02 -18.29
CA TRP A 220 7.23 -1.27 -17.77
C TRP A 220 6.07 -1.22 -18.74
N THR A 221 6.32 -1.07 -20.02
CA THR A 221 5.27 -1.09 -21.05
C THR A 221 4.56 -2.42 -21.17
N THR A 222 5.15 -3.50 -20.64
CA THR A 222 4.59 -4.86 -20.66
C THR A 222 3.92 -5.26 -19.34
N LEU A 223 4.16 -4.53 -18.23
CA LEU A 223 3.60 -4.85 -16.92
C LEU A 223 2.06 -4.88 -16.90
N PHE A 224 1.40 -4.24 -17.86
CA PHE A 224 -0.05 -4.16 -17.97
C PHE A 224 -0.61 -4.94 -19.16
N LYS A 225 0.23 -5.62 -19.93
CA LYS A 225 -0.26 -6.56 -20.95
C LYS A 225 -0.74 -7.82 -20.22
N ARG A 226 -1.99 -8.16 -20.43
CA ARG A 226 -2.59 -9.43 -19.97
C ARG A 226 -2.21 -10.56 -20.92
#